data_c0b8a2f3eb3caf0161a266c39bc332c4
#
_entry.id   c0b8a2f3eb3caf0161a266c39bc332c4
#
_cell.length_a   1.000
_cell.length_b   1.000
_cell.length_c   1.000
_cell.angle_alpha   90.00
_cell.angle_beta   90.00
_cell.angle_gamma   90.00
#
_symmetry.space_group_name_H-M   'P 1'
#
loop_
_entity.id
_entity.type
_entity.pdbx_description
1 polymer ?
#
loop_
_entity_poly.entity_id
_entity_poly.type
_entity_poly.pdbx_seq_one_letter_code
_entity_poly.pdbx_strand_id
1 'polypeptide(L)'
;MNKIMEECLQRLETVLREMDETARTQALNTIRQRLHALSPFRDEPVDCVLWLPAVKVRANDYNPNVMAPAEQRLLHTSLLTEGYTQPVVVVQAGRGYSVVDGYHRMQLGKHKPRLRERLKGYLPVVLVHETGGGDAERRAATVRHNRARGQHAVTAMSDLVRDLARLGWEDGRIATELGMDADEVLRLKQISGLAEMFGDGTFSEAWTVE
;
A
#
# COMPACT_ATOMS: atom_id res chain seq x y z
N MET A 1 -28.33 24.99 -3.77
CA MET A 1 -27.17 25.02 -4.69
C MET A 1 -27.34 26.22 -5.62
N ASN A 2 -26.27 26.94 -6.00
CA ASN A 2 -26.34 28.08 -6.90
C ASN A 2 -26.74 27.61 -8.31
N LYS A 3 -27.65 28.35 -9.01
CA LYS A 3 -28.13 28.04 -10.37
C LYS A 3 -27.00 27.86 -11.36
N ILE A 4 -25.94 28.67 -11.26
CA ILE A 4 -24.74 28.55 -12.09
C ILE A 4 -24.04 27.21 -11.86
N MET A 5 -23.95 26.74 -10.62
CA MET A 5 -23.34 25.43 -10.31
C MET A 5 -24.12 24.29 -10.95
N GLU A 6 -25.45 24.34 -10.87
CA GLU A 6 -26.32 23.32 -11.49
C GLU A 6 -26.16 23.28 -13.01
N GLU A 7 -26.15 24.44 -13.67
CA GLU A 7 -25.91 24.52 -15.12
C GLU A 7 -24.52 23.95 -15.51
N CYS A 8 -23.49 24.24 -14.71
CA CYS A 8 -22.15 23.69 -14.93
C CYS A 8 -22.11 22.16 -14.79
N LEU A 9 -22.78 21.61 -13.77
CA LEU A 9 -22.88 20.17 -13.57
C LEU A 9 -23.61 19.47 -14.74
N GLN A 10 -24.72 20.02 -15.19
CA GLN A 10 -25.47 19.47 -16.33
C GLN A 10 -24.65 19.45 -17.63
N ARG A 11 -23.89 20.52 -17.90
CA ARG A 11 -22.98 20.55 -19.05
C ARG A 11 -21.86 19.52 -18.92
N LEU A 12 -21.30 19.41 -17.72
CA LEU A 12 -20.25 18.42 -17.44
C LEU A 12 -20.76 16.99 -17.64
N GLU A 13 -21.96 16.66 -17.12
CA GLU A 13 -22.59 15.36 -17.32
C GLU A 13 -22.78 15.04 -18.79
N THR A 14 -23.26 16.00 -19.58
CA THR A 14 -23.45 15.82 -21.04
C THR A 14 -22.14 15.45 -21.71
N VAL A 15 -21.07 16.21 -21.46
CA VAL A 15 -19.75 15.96 -22.04
C VAL A 15 -19.20 14.59 -21.61
N LEU A 16 -19.34 14.23 -20.33
CA LEU A 16 -18.85 12.94 -19.82
C LEU A 16 -19.60 11.74 -20.39
N ARG A 17 -20.88 11.88 -20.70
CA ARG A 17 -21.70 10.80 -21.31
C ARG A 17 -21.26 10.46 -22.75
N GLU A 18 -20.77 11.45 -23.49
CA GLU A 18 -20.28 11.29 -24.85
C GLU A 18 -18.90 10.64 -24.96
N MET A 19 -18.15 10.59 -23.86
CA MET A 19 -16.80 10.02 -23.81
C MET A 19 -16.85 8.48 -23.72
N ASP A 20 -15.87 7.81 -24.34
CA ASP A 20 -15.59 6.40 -24.06
C ASP A 20 -15.16 6.20 -22.60
N GLU A 21 -15.14 4.95 -22.12
CA GLU A 21 -14.85 4.64 -20.72
C GLU A 21 -13.45 5.09 -20.27
N THR A 22 -12.45 4.99 -21.13
CA THR A 22 -11.07 5.37 -20.81
C THR A 22 -10.93 6.88 -20.69
N ALA A 23 -11.44 7.62 -21.69
CA ALA A 23 -11.45 9.06 -21.71
C ALA A 23 -12.27 9.63 -20.52
N ARG A 24 -13.43 9.02 -20.24
CA ARG A 24 -14.29 9.38 -19.11
C ARG A 24 -13.56 9.18 -17.77
N THR A 25 -12.88 8.05 -17.59
CA THR A 25 -12.12 7.77 -16.36
C THR A 25 -11.00 8.79 -16.15
N GLN A 26 -10.28 9.15 -17.23
CA GLN A 26 -9.22 10.17 -17.17
C GLN A 26 -9.79 11.56 -16.86
N ALA A 27 -10.88 11.94 -17.52
CA ALA A 27 -11.57 13.21 -17.27
C ALA A 27 -12.04 13.31 -15.82
N LEU A 28 -12.69 12.25 -15.30
CA LEU A 28 -13.13 12.20 -13.91
C LEU A 28 -11.97 12.29 -12.93
N ASN A 29 -10.82 11.66 -13.20
CA ASN A 29 -9.63 11.81 -12.37
C ASN A 29 -9.11 13.25 -12.37
N THR A 30 -9.07 13.89 -13.54
CA THR A 30 -8.67 15.29 -13.66
C THR A 30 -9.61 16.22 -12.86
N ILE A 31 -10.92 15.98 -12.95
CA ILE A 31 -11.92 16.74 -12.20
C ILE A 31 -11.71 16.56 -10.69
N ARG A 32 -11.54 15.32 -10.20
CA ARG A 32 -11.26 15.02 -8.79
C ARG A 32 -10.03 15.77 -8.29
N GLN A 33 -8.93 15.75 -9.04
CA GLN A 33 -7.71 16.48 -8.67
C GLN A 33 -7.93 17.99 -8.61
N ARG A 34 -8.68 18.57 -9.56
CA ARG A 34 -9.00 20.00 -9.54
C ARG A 34 -9.89 20.38 -8.36
N LEU A 35 -10.89 19.57 -8.05
CA LEU A 35 -11.77 19.79 -6.90
C LEU A 35 -11.00 19.63 -5.59
N HIS A 36 -10.15 18.62 -5.50
CA HIS A 36 -9.27 18.39 -4.34
C HIS A 36 -8.37 19.62 -4.04
N ALA A 37 -7.82 20.23 -5.07
CA ALA A 37 -7.01 21.45 -4.89
C ALA A 37 -7.79 22.62 -4.27
N LEU A 38 -9.12 22.62 -4.37
CA LEU A 38 -10.02 23.61 -3.77
C LEU A 38 -10.66 23.14 -2.46
N SER A 39 -10.45 21.86 -2.10
CA SER A 39 -11.06 21.25 -0.92
C SER A 39 -10.43 21.80 0.37
N PRO A 40 -11.22 22.02 1.43
CA PRO A 40 -10.69 22.28 2.77
C PRO A 40 -9.92 21.07 3.33
N PHE A 41 -10.08 19.89 2.74
CA PHE A 41 -9.45 18.63 3.12
C PHE A 41 -8.33 18.20 2.15
N ARG A 42 -7.76 19.16 1.39
CA ARG A 42 -6.70 18.89 0.39
C ARG A 42 -5.42 18.29 0.96
N ASP A 43 -5.21 18.39 2.26
CA ASP A 43 -4.07 17.78 2.94
C ASP A 43 -4.31 16.30 3.30
N GLU A 44 -5.55 15.81 3.12
CA GLU A 44 -5.94 14.43 3.39
C GLU A 44 -5.97 13.60 2.09
N PRO A 45 -5.11 12.58 1.93
CA PRO A 45 -5.05 11.79 0.69
C PRO A 45 -6.39 11.14 0.30
N VAL A 46 -7.24 10.79 1.26
CA VAL A 46 -8.54 10.16 1.03
C VAL A 46 -9.55 11.09 0.35
N ASP A 47 -9.35 12.40 0.42
CA ASP A 47 -10.20 13.39 -0.27
C ASP A 47 -10.10 13.27 -1.79
N CYS A 48 -9.03 12.65 -2.33
CA CYS A 48 -8.83 12.45 -3.76
C CYS A 48 -8.57 11.00 -4.13
N VAL A 49 -9.62 10.21 -4.31
CA VAL A 49 -9.51 8.84 -4.83
C VAL A 49 -9.46 8.85 -6.34
N LEU A 50 -8.37 8.34 -6.93
CA LEU A 50 -8.14 8.24 -8.37
C LEU A 50 -8.27 6.79 -8.84
N TRP A 51 -8.77 6.60 -10.07
CA TRP A 51 -8.77 5.32 -10.74
C TRP A 51 -7.57 5.23 -11.68
N LEU A 52 -6.57 4.42 -11.31
CA LEU A 52 -5.36 4.27 -12.08
C LEU A 52 -5.31 2.90 -12.77
N PRO A 53 -4.75 2.81 -14.01
CA PRO A 53 -4.54 1.53 -14.66
C PRO A 53 -3.74 0.59 -13.73
N ALA A 54 -4.27 -0.60 -13.47
CA ALA A 54 -3.68 -1.56 -12.54
C ALA A 54 -2.25 -1.96 -12.92
N VAL A 55 -1.90 -1.89 -14.21
CA VAL A 55 -0.54 -2.17 -14.71
C VAL A 55 0.49 -1.16 -14.24
N LYS A 56 0.07 0.08 -13.91
CA LYS A 56 0.96 1.13 -13.38
C LYS A 56 1.19 1.02 -11.87
N VAL A 57 0.38 0.23 -11.16
CA VAL A 57 0.48 0.05 -9.71
C VAL A 57 1.30 -1.22 -9.44
N ARG A 58 2.42 -1.10 -8.74
CA ARG A 58 3.33 -2.21 -8.44
C ARG A 58 3.36 -2.49 -6.94
N ALA A 59 3.59 -3.75 -6.60
CA ALA A 59 3.93 -4.13 -5.23
C ALA A 59 5.24 -3.44 -4.82
N ASN A 60 5.40 -3.20 -3.53
CA ASN A 60 6.72 -2.95 -2.96
C ASN A 60 7.43 -4.30 -2.72
N ASP A 61 8.75 -4.29 -2.72
CA ASP A 61 9.58 -5.50 -2.57
C ASP A 61 9.70 -5.97 -1.10
N TYR A 62 9.07 -5.26 -0.16
CA TYR A 62 9.22 -5.45 1.29
C TYR A 62 7.89 -5.47 2.04
N ASN A 63 6.84 -6.05 1.47
CA ASN A 63 5.58 -6.21 2.19
C ASN A 63 5.69 -7.37 3.20
N PRO A 64 5.73 -7.09 4.51
CA PRO A 64 5.87 -8.12 5.54
C PRO A 64 4.59 -8.92 5.79
N ASN A 65 3.48 -8.54 5.18
CA ASN A 65 2.18 -9.16 5.44
C ASN A 65 1.96 -10.39 4.57
N VAL A 66 1.89 -11.53 5.22
CA VAL A 66 1.40 -12.79 4.64
C VAL A 66 -0.04 -12.98 5.10
N MET A 67 -0.96 -13.07 4.15
CA MET A 67 -2.38 -13.32 4.42
C MET A 67 -2.66 -14.83 4.30
N ALA A 68 -3.30 -15.41 5.31
CA ALA A 68 -3.72 -16.79 5.25
C ALA A 68 -4.75 -17.03 4.11
N PRO A 69 -4.78 -18.23 3.50
CA PRO A 69 -5.70 -18.51 2.38
C PRO A 69 -7.17 -18.28 2.72
N ALA A 70 -7.60 -18.51 3.96
CA ALA A 70 -8.96 -18.25 4.41
C ALA A 70 -9.28 -16.75 4.41
N GLU A 71 -8.37 -15.93 4.96
CA GLU A 71 -8.50 -14.47 4.99
C GLU A 71 -8.50 -13.88 3.57
N GLN A 72 -7.67 -14.42 2.67
CA GLN A 72 -7.67 -14.01 1.27
C GLN A 72 -9.02 -14.29 0.58
N ARG A 73 -9.66 -15.44 0.88
CA ARG A 73 -11.00 -15.75 0.37
C ARG A 73 -12.05 -14.78 0.91
N LEU A 74 -12.02 -14.47 2.22
CA LEU A 74 -12.93 -13.50 2.83
C LEU A 74 -12.78 -12.12 2.20
N LEU A 75 -11.55 -11.62 2.06
CA LEU A 75 -11.28 -10.36 1.40
C LEU A 75 -11.77 -10.35 -0.05
N HIS A 76 -11.55 -11.43 -0.79
CA HIS A 76 -12.04 -11.57 -2.16
C HIS A 76 -13.57 -11.51 -2.24
N THR A 77 -14.27 -12.20 -1.31
CA THR A 77 -15.72 -12.17 -1.21
C THR A 77 -16.22 -10.77 -0.89
N SER A 78 -15.65 -10.10 0.11
CA SER A 78 -16.00 -8.71 0.45
C SER A 78 -15.82 -7.77 -0.74
N LEU A 79 -14.69 -7.85 -1.45
CA LEU A 79 -14.46 -7.04 -2.64
C LEU A 79 -15.47 -7.34 -3.77
N LEU A 80 -15.93 -8.56 -3.91
CA LEU A 80 -16.96 -8.91 -4.89
C LEU A 80 -18.36 -8.43 -4.48
N THR A 81 -18.69 -8.46 -3.19
CA THR A 81 -20.03 -8.13 -2.69
C THR A 81 -20.19 -6.62 -2.48
N GLU A 82 -19.25 -6.00 -1.79
CA GLU A 82 -19.32 -4.61 -1.33
C GLU A 82 -18.54 -3.63 -2.23
N GLY A 83 -17.57 -4.14 -3.00
CA GLY A 83 -16.66 -3.30 -3.78
C GLY A 83 -15.43 -2.85 -2.98
N TYR A 84 -14.70 -1.92 -3.53
CA TYR A 84 -13.58 -1.28 -2.86
C TYR A 84 -14.10 -0.17 -1.94
N THR A 85 -14.27 -0.48 -0.68
CA THR A 85 -14.63 0.50 0.37
C THR A 85 -13.42 1.29 0.86
N GLN A 86 -12.21 0.75 0.66
CA GLN A 86 -10.95 1.40 0.99
C GLN A 86 -10.03 1.39 -0.23
N PRO A 87 -9.51 2.54 -0.67
CA PRO A 87 -8.57 2.61 -1.78
C PRO A 87 -7.21 1.99 -1.42
N VAL A 88 -6.41 1.68 -2.43
CA VAL A 88 -5.00 1.30 -2.27
C VAL A 88 -4.20 2.56 -2.04
N VAL A 89 -3.35 2.58 -1.01
CA VAL A 89 -2.46 3.72 -0.73
C VAL A 89 -1.17 3.53 -1.53
N VAL A 90 -0.80 4.54 -2.30
CA VAL A 90 0.37 4.47 -3.18
C VAL A 90 1.22 5.74 -3.09
N VAL A 91 2.51 5.60 -3.39
CA VAL A 91 3.44 6.71 -3.68
C VAL A 91 3.83 6.67 -5.15
N GLN A 92 4.18 7.82 -5.71
CA GLN A 92 4.71 7.86 -7.06
C GLN A 92 6.12 7.25 -7.09
N ALA A 93 6.39 6.35 -8.02
CA ALA A 93 7.67 5.67 -8.18
C ALA A 93 8.06 5.64 -9.67
N GLY A 94 8.90 6.55 -10.08
CA GLY A 94 9.28 6.74 -11.48
C GLY A 94 8.05 7.02 -12.36
N ARG A 95 7.83 6.19 -13.39
CA ARG A 95 6.67 6.29 -14.30
C ARG A 95 5.43 5.53 -13.81
N GLY A 96 5.45 5.00 -12.60
CA GLY A 96 4.36 4.22 -12.02
C GLY A 96 4.13 4.57 -10.56
N TYR A 97 3.50 3.64 -9.84
CA TYR A 97 3.13 3.81 -8.44
C TYR A 97 3.51 2.57 -7.64
N SER A 98 4.06 2.77 -6.45
CA SER A 98 4.40 1.71 -5.50
C SER A 98 3.38 1.67 -4.37
N VAL A 99 2.93 0.48 -4.01
CA VAL A 99 1.95 0.30 -2.93
C VAL A 99 2.61 0.52 -1.58
N VAL A 100 1.97 1.35 -0.76
CA VAL A 100 2.30 1.56 0.66
C VAL A 100 1.36 0.73 1.54
N ASP A 101 0.05 0.74 1.25
CA ASP A 101 -0.96 -0.06 1.94
C ASP A 101 -2.01 -0.60 0.96
N GLY A 102 -2.64 -1.73 1.33
CA GLY A 102 -3.64 -2.38 0.48
C GLY A 102 -3.06 -3.36 -0.55
N TYR A 103 -1.87 -3.91 -0.29
CA TYR A 103 -1.21 -4.90 -1.14
C TYR A 103 -2.15 -6.05 -1.57
N HIS A 104 -2.84 -6.69 -0.63
CA HIS A 104 -3.74 -7.80 -0.95
C HIS A 104 -4.95 -7.36 -1.77
N ARG A 105 -5.51 -6.18 -1.51
CA ARG A 105 -6.57 -5.58 -2.33
C ARG A 105 -6.09 -5.34 -3.77
N MET A 106 -4.89 -4.78 -3.92
CA MET A 106 -4.27 -4.57 -5.23
C MET A 106 -4.06 -5.91 -5.95
N GLN A 107 -3.51 -6.92 -5.29
CA GLN A 107 -3.27 -8.23 -5.88
C GLN A 107 -4.59 -8.89 -6.36
N LEU A 108 -5.63 -8.88 -5.53
CA LEU A 108 -6.92 -9.43 -5.90
C LEU A 108 -7.54 -8.68 -7.10
N GLY A 109 -7.51 -7.34 -7.09
CA GLY A 109 -8.05 -6.52 -8.19
C GLY A 109 -7.30 -6.71 -9.51
N LYS A 110 -5.98 -6.97 -9.45
CA LYS A 110 -5.16 -7.23 -10.64
C LYS A 110 -5.36 -8.63 -11.23
N HIS A 111 -5.46 -9.64 -10.37
CA HIS A 111 -5.29 -11.02 -10.80
C HIS A 111 -6.57 -11.86 -10.76
N LYS A 112 -7.60 -11.46 -9.98
CA LYS A 112 -8.87 -12.19 -9.97
C LYS A 112 -9.77 -11.76 -11.14
N PRO A 113 -10.10 -12.67 -12.10
CA PRO A 113 -10.75 -12.30 -13.35
C PRO A 113 -12.03 -11.47 -13.17
N ARG A 114 -12.95 -11.92 -12.31
CA ARG A 114 -14.22 -11.21 -12.04
C ARG A 114 -14.01 -9.79 -11.48
N LEU A 115 -13.03 -9.61 -10.57
CA LEU A 115 -12.70 -8.27 -10.06
C LEU A 115 -12.08 -7.40 -11.13
N ARG A 116 -11.12 -7.93 -11.89
CA ARG A 116 -10.45 -7.21 -12.96
C ARG A 116 -11.42 -6.73 -14.05
N GLU A 117 -12.36 -7.57 -14.43
CA GLU A 117 -13.41 -7.24 -15.39
C GLU A 117 -14.30 -6.11 -14.86
N ARG A 118 -14.85 -6.25 -13.64
CA ARG A 118 -15.67 -5.22 -13.01
C ARG A 118 -14.94 -3.89 -12.86
N LEU A 119 -13.67 -3.92 -12.53
CA LEU A 119 -12.80 -2.75 -12.36
C LEU A 119 -12.28 -2.22 -13.72
N LYS A 120 -12.57 -2.89 -14.83
CA LYS A 120 -12.12 -2.49 -16.18
C LYS A 120 -10.60 -2.30 -16.28
N GLY A 121 -9.85 -3.05 -15.47
CA GLY A 121 -8.39 -2.97 -15.39
C GLY A 121 -7.84 -1.78 -14.61
N TYR A 122 -8.67 -1.06 -13.86
CA TYR A 122 -8.27 0.04 -12.97
C TYR A 122 -8.25 -0.39 -11.51
N LEU A 123 -7.59 0.40 -10.66
CA LEU A 123 -7.62 0.28 -9.21
C LEU A 123 -7.92 1.65 -8.60
N PRO A 124 -8.75 1.72 -7.55
CA PRO A 124 -8.94 2.95 -6.79
C PRO A 124 -7.72 3.17 -5.88
N VAL A 125 -7.10 4.33 -6.00
CA VAL A 125 -5.91 4.67 -5.24
C VAL A 125 -6.03 6.04 -4.59
N VAL A 126 -5.32 6.23 -3.48
CA VAL A 126 -4.97 7.54 -2.93
C VAL A 126 -3.47 7.70 -2.99
N LEU A 127 -3.03 8.91 -3.35
CA LEU A 127 -1.62 9.27 -3.43
C LEU A 127 -1.20 9.89 -2.11
N VAL A 128 -0.17 9.32 -1.49
CA VAL A 128 0.51 9.97 -0.38
C VAL A 128 1.77 10.65 -0.91
N HIS A 129 2.02 11.87 -0.43
CA HIS A 129 3.22 12.58 -0.78
C HIS A 129 4.42 11.97 -0.06
N GLU A 130 5.50 11.75 -0.80
CA GLU A 130 6.77 11.42 -0.15
C GLU A 130 7.25 12.65 0.62
N THR A 131 7.34 12.53 1.93
CA THR A 131 7.99 13.53 2.77
C THR A 131 9.50 13.39 2.64
N GLY A 132 10.04 13.73 1.45
CA GLY A 132 11.48 13.95 1.23
C GLY A 132 12.45 12.79 1.56
N GLY A 133 11.95 11.59 1.82
CA GLY A 133 12.72 10.44 2.27
C GLY A 133 13.00 9.43 1.15
N GLY A 134 14.16 8.79 1.23
CA GLY A 134 14.57 7.73 0.31
C GLY A 134 13.80 6.41 0.54
N ASP A 135 14.45 5.30 0.17
CA ASP A 135 13.86 3.95 0.27
C ASP A 135 13.53 3.54 1.72
N ALA A 136 14.33 4.02 2.69
CA ALA A 136 14.13 3.75 4.10
C ALA A 136 12.81 4.33 4.64
N GLU A 137 12.49 5.57 4.30
CA GLU A 137 11.25 6.24 4.70
C GLU A 137 10.02 5.60 4.07
N ARG A 138 10.11 5.14 2.81
CA ARG A 138 9.04 4.36 2.14
C ARG A 138 8.76 3.05 2.86
N ARG A 139 9.82 2.32 3.24
CA ARG A 139 9.70 1.07 4.02
C ARG A 139 9.05 1.32 5.37
N ALA A 140 9.50 2.35 6.10
CA ALA A 140 8.93 2.72 7.39
C ALA A 140 7.45 3.14 7.27
N ALA A 141 7.07 3.92 6.25
CA ALA A 141 5.68 4.29 6.00
C ALA A 141 4.80 3.05 5.76
N THR A 142 5.25 2.10 4.93
CA THR A 142 4.55 0.84 4.70
C THR A 142 4.29 0.09 6.01
N VAL A 143 5.29 0.04 6.89
CA VAL A 143 5.17 -0.69 8.16
C VAL A 143 4.29 0.05 9.15
N ARG A 144 4.39 1.37 9.27
CA ARG A 144 3.45 2.15 10.11
C ARG A 144 2.00 1.87 9.74
N HIS A 145 1.67 1.92 8.44
CA HIS A 145 0.32 1.61 7.95
C HIS A 145 -0.11 0.18 8.26
N ASN A 146 0.79 -0.76 8.12
CA ASN A 146 0.51 -2.18 8.34
C ASN A 146 0.44 -2.53 9.83
N ARG A 147 1.38 -2.03 10.66
CA ARG A 147 1.45 -2.35 12.08
C ARG A 147 0.26 -1.82 12.88
N ALA A 148 -0.28 -0.68 12.48
CA ALA A 148 -1.50 -0.15 13.10
C ALA A 148 -2.74 -1.06 12.95
N ARG A 149 -2.68 -2.12 12.11
CA ARG A 149 -3.83 -2.96 11.74
C ARG A 149 -3.74 -4.43 12.13
N GLY A 150 -2.67 -4.91 12.74
CA GLY A 150 -2.62 -6.32 13.16
C GLY A 150 -1.24 -6.95 13.38
N GLN A 151 -1.24 -8.26 13.60
CA GLN A 151 -0.03 -9.04 13.89
C GLN A 151 0.82 -9.26 12.64
N HIS A 152 2.13 -9.10 12.76
CA HIS A 152 3.10 -9.33 11.70
C HIS A 152 3.92 -10.59 11.99
N ALA A 153 4.35 -11.29 10.94
CA ALA A 153 5.32 -12.36 11.07
C ALA A 153 6.64 -11.78 11.62
N VAL A 154 7.12 -12.33 12.74
CA VAL A 154 8.33 -11.89 13.43
C VAL A 154 9.54 -11.83 12.48
N THR A 155 9.68 -12.82 11.61
CA THR A 155 10.77 -12.90 10.62
C THR A 155 10.77 -11.70 9.67
N ALA A 156 9.60 -11.36 9.10
CA ALA A 156 9.50 -10.22 8.17
C ALA A 156 9.77 -8.88 8.85
N MET A 157 9.40 -8.72 10.13
CA MET A 157 9.73 -7.54 10.92
C MET A 157 11.23 -7.47 11.25
N SER A 158 11.85 -8.61 11.55
CA SER A 158 13.29 -8.72 11.79
C SER A 158 14.10 -8.31 10.55
N ASP A 159 13.72 -8.80 9.37
CA ASP A 159 14.36 -8.44 8.10
C ASP A 159 14.23 -6.94 7.81
N LEU A 160 13.07 -6.36 8.05
CA LEU A 160 12.85 -4.94 7.87
C LEU A 160 13.71 -4.08 8.81
N VAL A 161 13.73 -4.40 10.11
CA VAL A 161 14.54 -3.68 11.10
C VAL A 161 16.02 -3.73 10.71
N ARG A 162 16.51 -4.90 10.27
CA ARG A 162 17.86 -5.07 9.74
C ARG A 162 18.11 -4.17 8.53
N ASP A 163 17.21 -4.15 7.57
CA ASP A 163 17.35 -3.37 6.34
C ASP A 163 17.38 -1.87 6.62
N LEU A 164 16.52 -1.37 7.54
CA LEU A 164 16.54 0.03 7.97
C LEU A 164 17.87 0.39 8.66
N ALA A 165 18.39 -0.50 9.52
CA ALA A 165 19.68 -0.30 10.16
C ALA A 165 20.84 -0.27 9.13
N ARG A 166 20.81 -1.13 8.10
CA ARG A 166 21.78 -1.11 7.00
C ARG A 166 21.70 0.16 6.16
N LEU A 167 20.49 0.77 6.05
CA LEU A 167 20.28 2.06 5.41
C LEU A 167 20.68 3.26 6.29
N GLY A 168 21.31 3.01 7.46
CA GLY A 168 21.87 4.02 8.34
C GLY A 168 20.92 4.59 9.38
N TRP A 169 19.77 3.94 9.61
CA TRP A 169 18.86 4.39 10.66
C TRP A 169 19.32 3.90 12.04
N GLU A 170 19.32 4.81 12.99
CA GLU A 170 19.57 4.50 14.39
C GLU A 170 18.37 3.82 15.04
N ASP A 171 18.63 3.00 16.07
CA ASP A 171 17.61 2.20 16.76
C ASP A 171 16.48 3.04 17.35
N GLY A 172 16.80 4.21 17.91
CA GLY A 172 15.82 5.15 18.42
C GLY A 172 14.86 5.68 17.33
N ARG A 173 15.37 5.93 16.13
CA ARG A 173 14.57 6.32 14.98
C ARG A 173 13.69 5.15 14.51
N ILE A 174 14.24 3.96 14.39
CA ILE A 174 13.51 2.74 14.01
C ILE A 174 12.37 2.50 15.01
N ALA A 175 12.67 2.57 16.32
CA ALA A 175 11.67 2.42 17.37
C ALA A 175 10.51 3.41 17.23
N THR A 176 10.81 4.69 17.08
CA THR A 176 9.81 5.75 16.94
C THR A 176 8.97 5.59 15.68
N GLU A 177 9.60 5.35 14.53
CA GLU A 177 8.94 5.27 13.23
C GLU A 177 8.09 4.02 13.05
N LEU A 178 8.48 2.90 13.67
CA LEU A 178 7.74 1.64 13.60
C LEU A 178 6.80 1.41 14.80
N GLY A 179 6.75 2.35 15.76
CA GLY A 179 5.94 2.20 16.97
C GLY A 179 6.38 1.01 17.83
N MET A 180 7.69 0.79 17.94
CA MET A 180 8.33 -0.23 18.77
C MET A 180 8.96 0.40 19.99
N ASP A 181 9.23 -0.41 21.02
CA ASP A 181 10.18 -0.01 22.05
C ASP A 181 11.63 -0.40 21.65
N ALA A 182 12.62 0.17 22.35
CA ALA A 182 14.03 -0.06 22.03
C ALA A 182 14.43 -1.54 22.21
N ASP A 183 13.85 -2.24 23.18
CA ASP A 183 14.12 -3.65 23.45
C ASP A 183 13.55 -4.54 22.32
N GLU A 184 12.43 -4.16 21.75
CA GLU A 184 11.84 -4.87 20.60
C GLU A 184 12.73 -4.73 19.35
N VAL A 185 13.22 -3.54 19.05
CA VAL A 185 14.17 -3.30 17.95
C VAL A 185 15.43 -4.15 18.13
N LEU A 186 15.98 -4.16 19.34
CA LEU A 186 17.18 -4.95 19.65
C LEU A 186 16.94 -6.45 19.45
N ARG A 187 15.82 -6.99 19.95
CA ARG A 187 15.46 -8.40 19.76
C ARG A 187 15.30 -8.76 18.28
N LEU A 188 14.65 -7.93 17.49
CA LEU A 188 14.47 -8.15 16.05
C LEU A 188 15.81 -8.13 15.30
N LYS A 189 16.74 -7.27 15.68
CA LYS A 189 18.11 -7.27 15.14
C LYS A 189 18.88 -8.55 15.51
N GLN A 190 18.73 -9.03 16.73
CA GLN A 190 19.35 -10.29 17.17
C GLN A 190 18.82 -11.49 16.39
N ILE A 191 17.51 -11.56 16.15
CA ILE A 191 16.90 -12.64 15.36
C ILE A 191 17.47 -12.65 13.93
N SER A 192 17.57 -11.52 13.27
CA SER A 192 18.14 -11.43 11.91
C SER A 192 19.64 -11.70 11.90
N GLY A 193 20.40 -11.20 12.91
CA GLY A 193 21.83 -11.44 13.04
C GLY A 193 22.15 -12.91 13.29
N LEU A 194 21.38 -13.59 14.13
CA LEU A 194 21.52 -15.04 14.34
C LEU A 194 21.21 -15.82 13.06
N ALA A 195 20.15 -15.47 12.32
CA ALA A 195 19.82 -16.12 11.06
C ALA A 195 20.94 -15.97 10.01
N GLU A 196 21.63 -14.83 9.95
CA GLU A 196 22.78 -14.62 9.07
C GLU A 196 24.02 -15.42 9.52
N MET A 197 24.30 -15.46 10.82
CA MET A 197 25.44 -16.21 11.37
C MET A 197 25.30 -17.74 11.16
N PHE A 198 24.06 -18.25 11.15
CA PHE A 198 23.79 -19.68 11.04
C PHE A 198 23.28 -20.11 9.66
N GLY A 199 22.96 -19.15 8.76
CA GLY A 199 22.43 -19.42 7.42
C GLY A 199 23.41 -20.13 6.48
N ASP A 200 24.72 -19.97 6.69
CA ASP A 200 25.79 -20.63 5.92
C ASP A 200 26.38 -21.86 6.60
N GLY A 201 25.88 -22.23 7.78
CA GLY A 201 26.37 -23.38 8.54
C GLY A 201 25.64 -24.68 8.19
N THR A 202 26.35 -25.63 7.58
CA THR A 202 25.94 -27.04 7.61
C THR A 202 25.95 -27.49 9.08
N PHE A 203 24.77 -27.55 9.71
CA PHE A 203 24.63 -28.13 11.03
C PHE A 203 24.96 -29.63 10.95
N SER A 204 26.03 -30.04 11.61
CA SER A 204 26.23 -31.47 11.92
C SER A 204 25.13 -31.89 12.89
N GLU A 205 24.49 -33.04 12.63
CA GLU A 205 23.48 -33.60 13.52
C GLU A 205 23.99 -33.64 14.97
N ALA A 206 23.24 -32.99 15.87
CA ALA A 206 23.54 -33.00 17.27
C ALA A 206 23.37 -34.42 17.82
N TRP A 207 24.39 -34.88 18.53
CA TRP A 207 24.57 -36.08 19.31
C TRP A 207 23.28 -36.72 19.78
N THR A 208 22.95 -37.90 19.25
CA THR A 208 22.10 -38.90 19.92
C THR A 208 22.88 -39.43 21.09
N VAL A 209 22.43 -39.15 22.30
CA VAL A 209 22.89 -39.84 23.50
C VAL A 209 22.20 -41.16 23.51
N GLU A 210 23.01 -42.27 23.43
CA GLU A 210 22.55 -43.63 23.72
C GLU A 210 22.20 -43.79 25.21
#